data_3bd306664871c3c3c0d8471fcdd235f4
#
_entry.id   3bd306664871c3c3c0d8471fcdd235f4
#
_cell.length_a   1.000
_cell.length_b   1.000
_cell.length_c   1.000
_cell.angle_alpha   90.00
_cell.angle_beta   90.00
_cell.angle_gamma   90.00
#
_symmetry.space_group_name_H-M   'P 1'
#
loop_
_entity.id
_entity.type
_entity.pdbx_description
1 polymer ?
#
loop_
_entity_poly.entity_id
_entity_poly.type
_entity_poly.pdbx_seq_one_letter_code
_entity_poly.pdbx_strand_id
1 'polypeptide(L)'
;MTRTVKKWSARDAAKCIITPSDLDHKYSRGVLGLITGSAQFPGAAVLTTAAASATGVGMVRFHSSSGLAHLVLHTTPSAVVQPGKVAAWLVGSGIDAKKYSDFTTWLRHRWFKLVRLQSVPTILDAGALSLAGSLEQPTVITPHSGELATLLSARGVKVSAEAIEGDPKKWVQNAADTLGVTVLLKGSTTYVANDEVLIQLPVATPWLATAGSGDVLAGILGALVATNAIEILNDYNQLAYVAASAAFIQNQAAVRASDGAPINAEAIIASIPATLAKLLKR
;
A
#
# COMPACT_ATOMS: atom_id res chain seq x y z
N MET A 1 -11.89 11.90 20.26
CA MET A 1 -12.38 13.20 19.68
C MET A 1 -12.86 12.94 18.24
N THR A 2 -13.93 13.62 17.80
CA THR A 2 -14.40 13.47 16.41
C THR A 2 -13.48 14.26 15.48
N ARG A 3 -12.75 13.59 14.57
CA ARG A 3 -11.86 14.24 13.62
C ARG A 3 -12.66 14.92 12.51
N THR A 4 -12.23 16.11 12.08
CA THR A 4 -12.82 16.79 10.93
C THR A 4 -12.41 16.06 9.64
N VAL A 5 -13.38 15.76 8.77
CA VAL A 5 -13.11 15.07 7.50
C VAL A 5 -12.47 16.05 6.51
N LYS A 6 -11.28 15.71 6.05
CA LYS A 6 -10.62 16.39 4.93
C LYS A 6 -10.94 15.66 3.62
N LYS A 7 -11.57 16.34 2.66
CA LYS A 7 -11.73 15.83 1.30
C LYS A 7 -10.41 15.94 0.54
N TRP A 8 -9.94 14.80 -0.03
CA TRP A 8 -8.66 14.76 -0.74
C TRP A 8 -8.79 15.16 -2.19
N SER A 9 -7.89 16.01 -2.63
CA SER A 9 -7.90 16.59 -3.99
C SER A 9 -6.65 16.20 -4.80
N ALA A 10 -6.67 16.46 -6.11
CA ALA A 10 -5.51 16.27 -6.98
C ALA A 10 -4.31 17.14 -6.54
N ARG A 11 -4.57 18.34 -6.02
CA ARG A 11 -3.53 19.25 -5.49
C ARG A 11 -2.89 18.67 -4.22
N ASP A 12 -3.68 18.03 -3.36
CA ASP A 12 -3.15 17.38 -2.17
C ASP A 12 -2.31 16.15 -2.55
N ALA A 13 -2.79 15.33 -3.50
CA ALA A 13 -2.06 14.16 -3.97
C ALA A 13 -0.72 14.54 -4.64
N ALA A 14 -0.68 15.62 -5.40
CA ALA A 14 0.53 16.10 -6.06
C ALA A 14 1.66 16.44 -5.06
N LYS A 15 1.33 16.92 -3.86
CA LYS A 15 2.31 17.27 -2.82
C LYS A 15 3.09 16.07 -2.27
N CYS A 16 2.54 14.86 -2.40
CA CYS A 16 3.19 13.62 -1.97
C CYS A 16 4.04 12.98 -3.08
N ILE A 17 4.09 13.57 -4.27
CA ILE A 17 4.91 13.09 -5.39
C ILE A 17 6.24 13.84 -5.34
N ILE A 18 7.28 13.17 -4.85
CA ILE A 18 8.62 13.75 -4.79
C ILE A 18 9.25 13.74 -6.19
N THR A 19 9.58 14.92 -6.70
CA THR A 19 10.32 15.09 -7.95
C THR A 19 11.82 15.05 -7.67
N PRO A 20 12.60 14.24 -8.43
CA PRO A 20 14.04 14.18 -8.21
C PRO A 20 14.73 15.48 -8.64
N SER A 21 15.82 15.79 -7.97
CA SER A 21 16.79 16.81 -8.34
C SER A 21 17.96 16.22 -9.14
N ASP A 22 18.80 17.09 -9.69
CA ASP A 22 20.04 16.67 -10.42
C ASP A 22 21.07 15.95 -9.51
N LEU A 23 20.93 16.10 -8.19
CA LEU A 23 21.82 15.48 -7.20
C LEU A 23 21.32 14.08 -6.75
N ASP A 24 20.13 13.69 -7.19
CA ASP A 24 19.55 12.43 -6.75
C ASP A 24 20.14 11.20 -7.43
N HIS A 25 20.15 10.11 -6.69
CA HIS A 25 20.54 8.80 -7.16
C HIS A 25 19.54 7.73 -6.65
N LYS A 26 19.66 6.51 -7.15
CA LYS A 26 18.70 5.42 -6.86
C LYS A 26 18.47 5.15 -5.37
N TYR A 27 19.40 5.49 -4.49
CA TYR A 27 19.23 5.29 -3.04
C TYR A 27 18.58 6.49 -2.37
N SER A 28 18.90 7.74 -2.76
CA SER A 28 18.26 8.94 -2.21
C SER A 28 16.78 9.05 -2.59
N ARG A 29 16.42 8.50 -3.76
CA ARG A 29 15.02 8.43 -4.23
C ARG A 29 14.18 7.34 -3.56
N GLY A 30 14.63 6.76 -2.46
CA GLY A 30 13.95 5.72 -1.71
C GLY A 30 14.19 4.31 -2.25
N VAL A 31 14.33 3.37 -1.32
CA VAL A 31 14.44 1.93 -1.60
C VAL A 31 13.26 1.24 -0.93
N LEU A 32 12.41 0.61 -1.72
CA LEU A 32 11.27 -0.16 -1.22
C LEU A 32 11.63 -1.62 -1.06
N GLY A 33 11.51 -2.16 0.15
CA GLY A 33 11.58 -3.60 0.41
C GLY A 33 10.22 -4.26 0.23
N LEU A 34 10.15 -5.33 -0.54
CA LEU A 34 8.92 -6.08 -0.80
C LEU A 34 9.01 -7.51 -0.25
N ILE A 35 7.99 -7.92 0.52
CA ILE A 35 7.73 -9.31 0.89
C ILE A 35 6.29 -9.60 0.50
N THR A 36 6.07 -9.87 -0.79
CA THR A 36 4.74 -10.06 -1.41
C THR A 36 4.72 -11.32 -2.27
N GLY A 37 3.52 -11.83 -2.54
CA GLY A 37 3.31 -13.05 -3.30
C GLY A 37 3.63 -14.34 -2.55
N SER A 38 2.97 -15.39 -2.94
CA SER A 38 3.17 -16.77 -2.49
C SER A 38 3.05 -17.73 -3.69
N ALA A 39 3.20 -19.02 -3.47
CA ALA A 39 2.94 -20.01 -4.53
C ALA A 39 1.48 -20.00 -5.00
N GLN A 40 0.54 -19.67 -4.09
CA GLN A 40 -0.89 -19.57 -4.42
C GLN A 40 -1.22 -18.26 -5.16
N PHE A 41 -0.53 -17.17 -4.85
CA PHE A 41 -0.77 -15.84 -5.41
C PHE A 41 0.52 -15.20 -5.96
N PRO A 42 1.16 -15.84 -6.96
CA PRO A 42 2.43 -15.35 -7.49
C PRO A 42 2.29 -14.01 -8.22
N GLY A 43 1.11 -13.74 -8.81
CA GLY A 43 0.81 -12.49 -9.49
C GLY A 43 0.90 -11.26 -8.60
N ALA A 44 0.59 -11.38 -7.31
CA ALA A 44 0.72 -10.27 -6.37
C ALA A 44 2.16 -9.75 -6.25
N ALA A 45 3.17 -10.65 -6.32
CA ALA A 45 4.57 -10.25 -6.35
C ALA A 45 4.93 -9.42 -7.58
N VAL A 46 4.40 -9.84 -8.73
CA VAL A 46 4.62 -9.18 -10.02
C VAL A 46 3.95 -7.80 -10.03
N LEU A 47 2.65 -7.75 -9.68
CA LEU A 47 1.86 -6.52 -9.72
C LEU A 47 2.35 -5.46 -8.72
N THR A 48 2.67 -5.85 -7.47
CA THR A 48 3.21 -4.92 -6.48
C THR A 48 4.55 -4.34 -6.91
N THR A 49 5.43 -5.17 -7.48
CA THR A 49 6.75 -4.73 -7.96
C THR A 49 6.63 -3.81 -9.17
N ALA A 50 5.81 -4.17 -10.15
CA ALA A 50 5.59 -3.38 -11.36
C ALA A 50 4.94 -2.04 -11.04
N ALA A 51 3.90 -2.02 -10.17
CA ALA A 51 3.24 -0.79 -9.75
C ALA A 51 4.20 0.15 -8.99
N ALA A 52 5.03 -0.39 -8.08
CA ALA A 52 6.03 0.40 -7.38
C ALA A 52 7.06 1.02 -8.34
N SER A 53 7.55 0.24 -9.29
CA SER A 53 8.49 0.72 -10.31
C SER A 53 7.87 1.79 -11.20
N ALA A 54 6.62 1.59 -11.65
CA ALA A 54 5.88 2.56 -12.46
C ALA A 54 5.57 3.87 -11.71
N THR A 55 5.51 3.83 -10.37
CA THR A 55 5.32 5.00 -9.52
C THR A 55 6.61 5.81 -9.34
N GLY A 56 7.77 5.25 -9.67
CA GLY A 56 9.03 5.99 -9.76
C GLY A 56 9.90 5.94 -8.50
N VAL A 57 9.75 4.92 -7.64
CA VAL A 57 10.70 4.67 -6.55
C VAL A 57 12.11 4.42 -7.09
N GLY A 58 13.14 4.86 -6.37
CA GLY A 58 14.54 4.74 -6.82
C GLY A 58 15.02 3.31 -6.99
N MET A 59 14.54 2.38 -6.15
CA MET A 59 14.87 0.95 -6.22
C MET A 59 13.80 0.11 -5.54
N VAL A 60 13.49 -1.04 -6.12
CA VAL A 60 12.72 -2.10 -5.45
C VAL A 60 13.67 -3.24 -5.05
N ARG A 61 13.65 -3.63 -3.78
CA ARG A 61 14.28 -4.86 -3.26
C ARG A 61 13.23 -5.91 -3.01
N PHE A 62 13.17 -6.92 -3.86
CA PHE A 62 12.21 -7.99 -3.76
C PHE A 62 12.78 -9.18 -2.97
N HIS A 63 12.26 -9.41 -1.77
CA HIS A 63 12.67 -10.50 -0.90
C HIS A 63 11.82 -11.75 -1.17
N SER A 64 12.38 -12.77 -1.81
CA SER A 64 11.66 -13.96 -2.23
C SER A 64 12.53 -15.21 -2.37
N SER A 65 11.86 -16.36 -2.55
CA SER A 65 12.45 -17.57 -3.10
C SER A 65 12.77 -17.37 -4.59
N SER A 66 13.67 -18.21 -5.13
CA SER A 66 14.12 -18.10 -6.52
C SER A 66 12.97 -18.13 -7.54
N GLY A 67 11.94 -18.98 -7.34
CA GLY A 67 10.83 -19.09 -8.27
C GLY A 67 10.02 -17.79 -8.44
N LEU A 68 9.64 -17.15 -7.33
CA LEU A 68 8.95 -15.85 -7.40
C LEU A 68 9.87 -14.74 -7.90
N ALA A 69 11.15 -14.78 -7.53
CA ALA A 69 12.14 -13.82 -8.03
C ALA A 69 12.26 -13.86 -9.56
N HIS A 70 12.26 -15.04 -10.16
CA HIS A 70 12.27 -15.20 -11.61
C HIS A 70 11.05 -14.55 -12.28
N LEU A 71 9.84 -14.77 -11.74
CA LEU A 71 8.62 -14.16 -12.27
C LEU A 71 8.68 -12.63 -12.21
N VAL A 72 9.12 -12.08 -11.09
CA VAL A 72 9.27 -10.62 -10.91
C VAL A 72 10.30 -10.07 -11.90
N LEU A 73 11.49 -10.69 -12.00
CA LEU A 73 12.55 -10.20 -12.90
C LEU A 73 12.19 -10.31 -14.37
N HIS A 74 11.31 -11.26 -14.74
CA HIS A 74 10.80 -11.36 -16.12
C HIS A 74 9.97 -10.14 -16.52
N THR A 75 9.21 -9.57 -15.58
CA THR A 75 8.33 -8.42 -15.82
C THR A 75 9.01 -7.10 -15.45
N THR A 76 9.80 -7.09 -14.38
CA THR A 76 10.47 -5.90 -13.85
C THR A 76 11.95 -6.19 -13.61
N PRO A 77 12.77 -6.21 -14.68
CA PRO A 77 14.20 -6.59 -14.59
C PRO A 77 15.05 -5.58 -13.80
N SER A 78 14.53 -4.38 -13.53
CA SER A 78 15.16 -3.38 -12.66
C SER A 78 15.04 -3.69 -11.16
N ALA A 79 14.20 -4.66 -10.76
CA ALA A 79 14.09 -5.09 -9.38
C ALA A 79 15.37 -5.82 -8.91
N VAL A 80 15.75 -5.60 -7.66
CA VAL A 80 16.95 -6.20 -7.05
C VAL A 80 16.51 -7.26 -6.04
N VAL A 81 17.01 -8.49 -6.19
CA VAL A 81 16.68 -9.62 -5.28
C VAL A 81 17.70 -9.80 -4.15
N GLN A 82 18.78 -9.01 -4.17
CA GLN A 82 19.79 -9.04 -3.11
C GLN A 82 19.29 -8.30 -1.86
N PRO A 83 19.44 -8.88 -0.65
CA PRO A 83 19.14 -8.19 0.61
C PRO A 83 19.96 -6.90 0.78
N GLY A 84 19.42 -5.95 1.56
CA GLY A 84 20.10 -4.70 1.84
C GLY A 84 19.21 -3.71 2.60
N LYS A 85 19.71 -2.49 2.82
CA LYS A 85 18.95 -1.44 3.47
C LYS A 85 17.76 -1.02 2.61
N VAL A 86 16.66 -0.68 3.27
CA VAL A 86 15.43 -0.15 2.67
C VAL A 86 15.01 1.13 3.38
N ALA A 87 14.23 1.96 2.68
CA ALA A 87 13.62 3.18 3.23
C ALA A 87 12.18 2.92 3.71
N ALA A 88 11.54 1.90 3.16
CA ALA A 88 10.21 1.46 3.58
C ALA A 88 10.01 -0.03 3.29
N TRP A 89 9.06 -0.66 3.99
CA TRP A 89 8.61 -2.02 3.75
C TRP A 89 7.17 -2.06 3.23
N LEU A 90 6.91 -2.93 2.24
CA LEU A 90 5.58 -3.41 1.88
C LEU A 90 5.56 -4.93 2.06
N VAL A 91 4.65 -5.42 2.90
CA VAL A 91 4.57 -6.84 3.23
C VAL A 91 3.11 -7.32 3.24
N GLY A 92 2.90 -8.55 2.78
CA GLY A 92 1.66 -9.28 2.97
C GLY A 92 0.80 -9.48 1.74
N SER A 93 0.83 -8.59 0.74
CA SER A 93 0.06 -8.74 -0.52
C SER A 93 0.31 -10.12 -1.14
N GLY A 94 -0.77 -10.84 -1.48
CA GLY A 94 -0.67 -12.18 -2.04
C GLY A 94 -0.10 -13.25 -1.09
N ILE A 95 -0.14 -13.02 0.22
CA ILE A 95 0.23 -13.99 1.26
C ILE A 95 -1.02 -14.28 2.09
N ASP A 96 -1.33 -15.57 2.31
CA ASP A 96 -2.47 -15.96 3.14
C ASP A 96 -2.22 -15.54 4.61
N ALA A 97 -3.26 -15.07 5.28
CA ALA A 97 -3.23 -14.77 6.70
C ALA A 97 -3.00 -16.02 7.56
N LYS A 98 -3.40 -17.20 7.07
CA LYS A 98 -3.14 -18.48 7.72
C LYS A 98 -1.70 -18.93 7.48
N LYS A 99 -0.84 -18.71 8.47
CA LYS A 99 0.61 -19.00 8.42
C LYS A 99 1.00 -20.39 7.91
N TYR A 100 0.15 -21.37 8.13
CA TYR A 100 0.43 -22.77 7.81
C TYR A 100 -0.42 -23.30 6.65
N SER A 101 -0.92 -22.44 5.78
CA SER A 101 -1.69 -22.87 4.60
C SER A 101 -0.84 -23.71 3.64
N ASP A 102 0.44 -23.35 3.48
CA ASP A 102 1.45 -24.11 2.73
C ASP A 102 2.87 -23.71 3.17
N PHE A 103 3.88 -24.46 2.71
CA PHE A 103 5.28 -24.24 3.06
C PHE A 103 5.80 -22.86 2.61
N THR A 104 5.41 -22.40 1.44
CA THR A 104 5.86 -21.12 0.91
C THR A 104 5.27 -19.96 1.73
N THR A 105 4.01 -20.03 2.09
CA THR A 105 3.35 -19.07 2.98
C THR A 105 4.00 -19.03 4.36
N TRP A 106 4.31 -20.21 4.95
CA TRP A 106 5.05 -20.29 6.21
C TRP A 106 6.41 -19.58 6.12
N LEU A 107 7.15 -19.82 5.03
CA LEU A 107 8.45 -19.18 4.81
C LEU A 107 8.30 -17.65 4.68
N ARG A 108 7.25 -17.18 3.99
CA ARG A 108 6.96 -15.75 3.84
C ARG A 108 6.68 -15.09 5.20
N HIS A 109 5.87 -15.71 6.04
CA HIS A 109 5.63 -15.22 7.40
C HIS A 109 6.92 -15.15 8.24
N ARG A 110 7.87 -16.05 8.05
CA ARG A 110 9.18 -15.96 8.71
C ARG A 110 9.97 -14.73 8.30
N TRP A 111 9.79 -14.25 7.07
CA TRP A 111 10.50 -13.08 6.58
C TRP A 111 9.92 -11.77 7.11
N PHE A 112 8.71 -11.77 7.62
CA PHE A 112 8.12 -10.58 8.26
C PHE A 112 8.97 -10.06 9.44
N LYS A 113 9.83 -10.90 10.04
CA LYS A 113 10.80 -10.46 11.03
C LYS A 113 11.77 -9.37 10.51
N LEU A 114 12.03 -9.33 9.19
CA LEU A 114 12.91 -8.32 8.58
C LEU A 114 12.38 -6.90 8.82
N VAL A 115 11.07 -6.74 8.90
CA VAL A 115 10.41 -5.46 9.20
C VAL A 115 10.81 -4.93 10.59
N ARG A 116 11.08 -5.82 11.55
CA ARG A 116 11.54 -5.45 12.89
C ARG A 116 13.03 -5.18 12.97
N LEU A 117 13.82 -5.73 12.03
CA LEU A 117 15.27 -5.54 11.98
C LEU A 117 15.67 -4.21 11.33
N GLN A 118 14.78 -3.64 10.53
CA GLN A 118 14.95 -2.30 9.94
C GLN A 118 13.67 -1.50 10.24
N SER A 119 13.72 -0.70 11.30
CA SER A 119 12.58 0.10 11.78
C SER A 119 12.36 1.32 10.89
N VAL A 120 11.74 1.10 9.75
CA VAL A 120 11.37 2.11 8.73
C VAL A 120 9.87 2.07 8.49
N PRO A 121 9.27 3.13 7.90
CA PRO A 121 7.84 3.15 7.59
C PRO A 121 7.39 1.87 6.88
N THR A 122 6.27 1.29 7.33
CA THR A 122 5.86 -0.05 6.93
C THR A 122 4.40 -0.09 6.47
N ILE A 123 4.16 -0.74 5.35
CA ILE A 123 2.84 -1.04 4.81
C ILE A 123 2.52 -2.50 5.07
N LEU A 124 1.38 -2.76 5.72
CA LEU A 124 0.86 -4.10 5.98
C LEU A 124 -0.41 -4.31 5.17
N ASP A 125 -0.41 -5.32 4.32
CA ASP A 125 -1.55 -5.71 3.49
C ASP A 125 -1.86 -7.21 3.67
N ALA A 126 -3.09 -7.63 3.42
CA ALA A 126 -3.52 -9.03 3.41
C ALA A 126 -2.93 -9.87 4.57
N GLY A 127 -2.08 -10.85 4.29
CA GLY A 127 -1.52 -11.78 5.29
C GLY A 127 -0.66 -11.13 6.37
N ALA A 128 -0.20 -9.90 6.20
CA ALA A 128 0.58 -9.19 7.21
C ALA A 128 -0.27 -8.30 8.13
N LEU A 129 -1.57 -8.14 7.89
CA LEU A 129 -2.46 -7.30 8.69
C LEU A 129 -2.45 -7.64 10.19
N SER A 130 -2.21 -8.90 10.54
CA SER A 130 -2.10 -9.35 11.94
C SER A 130 -0.96 -8.70 12.72
N LEU A 131 0.01 -8.10 12.04
CA LEU A 131 1.11 -7.34 12.66
C LEU A 131 0.72 -5.91 13.06
N ALA A 132 -0.46 -5.43 12.68
CA ALA A 132 -0.95 -4.10 13.04
C ALA A 132 -0.93 -3.89 14.56
N GLY A 133 -0.37 -2.75 15.00
CA GLY A 133 -0.21 -2.42 16.40
C GLY A 133 0.85 -3.22 17.16
N SER A 134 1.71 -3.99 16.46
CA SER A 134 2.83 -4.72 17.07
C SER A 134 4.20 -4.23 16.60
N LEU A 135 4.23 -3.18 15.78
CA LEU A 135 5.44 -2.53 15.28
C LEU A 135 5.56 -1.14 15.90
N GLU A 136 6.78 -0.71 16.17
CA GLU A 136 7.06 0.61 16.78
C GLU A 136 7.17 1.73 15.73
N GLN A 137 7.54 1.39 14.50
CA GLN A 137 7.70 2.33 13.40
C GLN A 137 6.35 2.78 12.82
N PRO A 138 6.32 3.93 12.11
CA PRO A 138 5.13 4.38 11.39
C PRO A 138 4.57 3.27 10.50
N THR A 139 3.33 2.89 10.74
CA THR A 139 2.71 1.74 10.06
C THR A 139 1.37 2.15 9.45
N VAL A 140 1.16 1.77 8.20
CA VAL A 140 -0.13 1.86 7.52
C VAL A 140 -0.64 0.47 7.15
N ILE A 141 -1.92 0.24 7.37
CA ILE A 141 -2.62 -0.99 6.95
C ILE A 141 -3.62 -0.67 5.86
N THR A 142 -3.87 -1.65 4.96
CA THR A 142 -4.72 -1.49 3.78
C THR A 142 -5.88 -2.50 3.71
N PRO A 143 -6.69 -2.65 4.77
CA PRO A 143 -7.77 -3.61 4.78
C PRO A 143 -8.95 -3.20 3.88
N HIS A 144 -9.69 -4.19 3.35
CA HIS A 144 -11.08 -4.05 2.97
C HIS A 144 -11.99 -4.31 4.19
N SER A 145 -13.32 -4.11 4.07
CA SER A 145 -14.27 -4.23 5.18
C SER A 145 -14.20 -5.59 5.91
N GLY A 146 -14.08 -6.69 5.18
CA GLY A 146 -14.00 -8.04 5.76
C GLY A 146 -12.69 -8.28 6.53
N GLU A 147 -11.54 -7.81 5.99
CA GLU A 147 -10.25 -7.87 6.66
C GLU A 147 -10.25 -7.02 7.94
N LEU A 148 -10.84 -5.82 7.86
CA LEU A 148 -10.93 -4.92 9.02
C LEU A 148 -11.83 -5.51 10.12
N ALA A 149 -12.96 -6.12 9.76
CA ALA A 149 -13.85 -6.80 10.71
C ALA A 149 -13.11 -7.93 11.45
N THR A 150 -12.34 -8.74 10.71
CA THR A 150 -11.52 -9.81 11.29
C THR A 150 -10.47 -9.26 12.25
N LEU A 151 -9.78 -8.19 11.84
CA LEU A 151 -8.72 -7.57 12.62
C LEU A 151 -9.26 -6.95 13.93
N LEU A 152 -10.38 -6.23 13.86
CA LEU A 152 -11.03 -5.63 15.01
C LEU A 152 -11.60 -6.70 15.97
N SER A 153 -12.18 -7.78 15.43
CA SER A 153 -12.65 -8.90 16.23
C SER A 153 -11.53 -9.56 17.02
N ALA A 154 -10.34 -9.69 16.46
CA ALA A 154 -9.16 -10.20 17.15
C ALA A 154 -8.68 -9.26 18.29
N ARG A 155 -9.15 -8.01 18.32
CA ARG A 155 -8.89 -7.01 19.38
C ARG A 155 -10.10 -6.83 20.30
N GLY A 156 -11.09 -7.72 20.25
CA GLY A 156 -12.26 -7.69 21.12
C GLY A 156 -13.39 -6.76 20.66
N VAL A 157 -13.26 -6.10 19.53
CA VAL A 157 -14.29 -5.21 18.95
C VAL A 157 -15.13 -6.03 17.95
N LYS A 158 -16.33 -6.44 18.37
CA LYS A 158 -17.25 -7.22 17.52
C LYS A 158 -17.91 -6.31 16.49
N VAL A 159 -17.61 -6.53 15.21
CA VAL A 159 -18.20 -5.81 14.08
C VAL A 159 -18.23 -6.72 12.84
N SER A 160 -19.27 -6.58 12.00
CA SER A 160 -19.34 -7.28 10.71
C SER A 160 -18.83 -6.40 9.57
N ALA A 161 -18.53 -7.03 8.43
CA ALA A 161 -18.13 -6.31 7.22
C ALA A 161 -19.21 -5.34 6.75
N GLU A 162 -20.50 -5.76 6.80
CA GLU A 162 -21.65 -4.95 6.40
C GLU A 162 -21.81 -3.71 7.30
N ALA A 163 -21.55 -3.85 8.61
CA ALA A 163 -21.58 -2.72 9.54
C ALA A 163 -20.45 -1.70 9.24
N ILE A 164 -19.28 -2.18 8.81
CA ILE A 164 -18.17 -1.32 8.37
C ILE A 164 -18.53 -0.61 7.07
N GLU A 165 -19.12 -1.31 6.11
CA GLU A 165 -19.59 -0.75 4.84
C GLU A 165 -20.72 0.28 5.04
N GLY A 166 -21.59 0.08 6.03
CA GLY A 166 -22.66 1.01 6.38
C GLY A 166 -22.17 2.33 6.99
N ASP A 167 -21.05 2.33 7.70
CA ASP A 167 -20.41 3.55 8.25
C ASP A 167 -18.88 3.45 8.24
N PRO A 168 -18.26 3.46 7.04
CA PRO A 168 -16.82 3.30 6.90
C PRO A 168 -16.02 4.43 7.58
N LYS A 169 -16.59 5.62 7.63
CA LYS A 169 -16.00 6.79 8.30
C LYS A 169 -15.81 6.57 9.80
N LYS A 170 -16.81 6.01 10.47
CA LYS A 170 -16.74 5.65 11.89
C LYS A 170 -15.70 4.56 12.12
N TRP A 171 -15.75 3.52 11.32
CA TRP A 171 -14.94 2.32 11.56
C TRP A 171 -13.48 2.48 11.21
N VAL A 172 -13.12 3.32 10.23
CA VAL A 172 -11.71 3.64 9.96
C VAL A 172 -11.07 4.39 11.13
N GLN A 173 -11.81 5.31 11.75
CA GLN A 173 -11.34 6.03 12.95
C GLN A 173 -11.20 5.10 14.15
N ASN A 174 -12.24 4.27 14.41
CA ASN A 174 -12.19 3.29 15.50
C ASN A 174 -11.01 2.32 15.34
N ALA A 175 -10.74 1.87 14.12
CA ALA A 175 -9.62 0.99 13.83
C ALA A 175 -8.26 1.70 14.07
N ALA A 176 -8.11 2.94 13.62
CA ALA A 176 -6.90 3.72 13.86
C ALA A 176 -6.63 3.89 15.37
N ASP A 177 -7.67 4.25 16.13
CA ASP A 177 -7.56 4.41 17.59
C ASP A 177 -7.26 3.09 18.30
N THR A 178 -7.91 1.99 17.89
CA THR A 178 -7.73 0.67 18.51
C THR A 178 -6.37 0.06 18.25
N LEU A 179 -5.82 0.30 17.06
CA LEU A 179 -4.60 -0.35 16.57
C LEU A 179 -3.35 0.54 16.71
N GLY A 180 -3.53 1.86 16.91
CA GLY A 180 -2.43 2.82 16.97
C GLY A 180 -1.66 2.93 15.67
N VAL A 181 -2.33 2.79 14.50
CA VAL A 181 -1.72 2.82 13.17
C VAL A 181 -2.53 3.68 12.20
N THR A 182 -1.91 4.06 11.09
CA THR A 182 -2.66 4.63 9.96
C THR A 182 -3.47 3.51 9.28
N VAL A 183 -4.75 3.77 9.02
CA VAL A 183 -5.66 2.82 8.34
C VAL A 183 -6.12 3.42 7.03
N LEU A 184 -5.86 2.73 5.91
CA LEU A 184 -6.46 2.97 4.60
C LEU A 184 -7.54 1.92 4.40
N LEU A 185 -8.80 2.27 4.64
CA LEU A 185 -9.95 1.39 4.44
C LEU A 185 -10.40 1.44 2.98
N LYS A 186 -10.18 0.32 2.27
CA LYS A 186 -10.58 0.15 0.86
C LYS A 186 -12.10 0.03 0.73
N GLY A 187 -12.68 0.70 -0.27
CA GLY A 187 -14.10 0.65 -0.59
C GLY A 187 -14.43 1.51 -1.80
N SER A 188 -15.71 1.61 -2.18
CA SER A 188 -16.17 2.53 -3.25
C SER A 188 -15.77 3.98 -2.95
N THR A 189 -15.81 4.35 -1.69
CA THR A 189 -15.14 5.54 -1.14
C THR A 189 -14.06 5.05 -0.19
N THR A 190 -12.82 5.34 -0.49
CA THR A 190 -11.70 5.03 0.39
C THR A 190 -11.58 6.10 1.48
N TYR A 191 -11.38 5.65 2.71
CA TYR A 191 -11.11 6.51 3.86
C TYR A 191 -9.73 6.22 4.43
N VAL A 192 -9.04 7.27 4.89
CA VAL A 192 -7.76 7.12 5.59
C VAL A 192 -7.85 7.84 6.93
N ALA A 193 -7.43 7.17 8.00
CA ALA A 193 -7.38 7.76 9.33
C ALA A 193 -6.12 7.33 10.10
N ASN A 194 -5.64 8.21 10.95
CA ASN A 194 -4.76 7.93 12.07
C ASN A 194 -5.34 8.59 13.34
N ASP A 195 -4.57 8.81 14.39
CA ASP A 195 -5.01 9.45 15.65
C ASP A 195 -5.46 10.92 15.49
N GLU A 196 -4.92 11.66 14.51
CA GLU A 196 -5.22 13.10 14.30
C GLU A 196 -6.04 13.36 13.04
N VAL A 197 -5.84 12.58 11.99
CA VAL A 197 -6.30 12.87 10.64
C VAL A 197 -7.43 11.93 10.22
N LEU A 198 -8.43 12.49 9.53
CA LEU A 198 -9.45 11.73 8.82
C LEU A 198 -9.64 12.28 7.41
N ILE A 199 -9.37 11.45 6.42
CA ILE A 199 -9.42 11.82 4.99
C ILE A 199 -10.48 10.99 4.29
N GLN A 200 -11.26 11.64 3.44
CA GLN A 200 -12.19 11.03 2.51
C GLN A 200 -11.73 11.26 1.07
N LEU A 201 -11.58 10.20 0.30
CA LEU A 201 -11.27 10.28 -1.11
C LEU A 201 -12.55 10.46 -1.96
N PRO A 202 -12.42 10.97 -3.19
CA PRO A 202 -13.51 10.88 -4.17
C PRO A 202 -13.94 9.43 -4.40
N VAL A 203 -15.20 9.25 -4.80
CA VAL A 203 -15.71 7.93 -5.18
C VAL A 203 -14.84 7.34 -6.28
N ALA A 204 -14.43 6.09 -6.09
CA ALA A 204 -13.59 5.38 -7.03
C ALA A 204 -14.39 4.89 -8.24
N THR A 205 -13.71 4.73 -9.38
CA THR A 205 -14.34 4.09 -10.55
C THR A 205 -14.69 2.63 -10.22
N PRO A 206 -15.91 2.15 -10.59
CA PRO A 206 -16.29 0.76 -10.39
C PRO A 206 -15.35 -0.25 -11.08
N TRP A 207 -14.62 0.16 -12.10
CA TRP A 207 -13.67 -0.67 -12.82
C TRP A 207 -12.46 -1.11 -11.96
N LEU A 208 -12.26 -0.51 -10.79
CA LEU A 208 -11.30 -1.01 -9.79
C LEU A 208 -11.74 -2.33 -9.12
N ALA A 209 -12.99 -2.77 -9.31
CA ALA A 209 -13.46 -4.08 -8.86
C ALA A 209 -12.91 -5.20 -9.78
N THR A 210 -11.59 -5.29 -9.90
CA THR A 210 -10.87 -6.30 -10.68
C THR A 210 -9.75 -6.92 -9.84
N ALA A 211 -9.43 -8.19 -10.13
CA ALA A 211 -8.35 -8.89 -9.43
C ALA A 211 -7.01 -8.16 -9.62
N GLY A 212 -6.20 -8.10 -8.54
CA GLY A 212 -4.91 -7.45 -8.56
C GLY A 212 -4.93 -5.93 -8.36
N SER A 213 -6.10 -5.27 -8.34
CA SER A 213 -6.18 -3.82 -8.07
C SER A 213 -5.65 -3.45 -6.69
N GLY A 214 -5.86 -4.31 -5.68
CA GLY A 214 -5.28 -4.16 -4.34
C GLY A 214 -3.75 -4.21 -4.35
N ASP A 215 -3.18 -5.13 -5.14
CA ASP A 215 -1.72 -5.24 -5.30
C ASP A 215 -1.13 -4.00 -5.98
N VAL A 216 -1.84 -3.44 -6.97
CA VAL A 216 -1.46 -2.17 -7.61
C VAL A 216 -1.46 -1.03 -6.61
N LEU A 217 -2.53 -0.90 -5.78
CA LEU A 217 -2.59 0.11 -4.72
C LEU A 217 -1.41 -0.05 -3.74
N ALA A 218 -1.15 -1.27 -3.29
CA ALA A 218 -0.06 -1.55 -2.37
C ALA A 218 1.31 -1.16 -2.97
N GLY A 219 1.54 -1.44 -4.25
CA GLY A 219 2.76 -1.05 -4.97
C GLY A 219 2.93 0.48 -5.09
N ILE A 220 1.86 1.20 -5.46
CA ILE A 220 1.86 2.67 -5.51
C ILE A 220 2.16 3.25 -4.12
N LEU A 221 1.45 2.76 -3.10
CA LEU A 221 1.63 3.19 -1.71
C LEU A 221 3.07 2.91 -1.24
N GLY A 222 3.59 1.72 -1.52
CA GLY A 222 4.96 1.36 -1.19
C GLY A 222 5.99 2.32 -1.76
N ALA A 223 5.86 2.66 -3.03
CA ALA A 223 6.75 3.61 -3.69
C ALA A 223 6.68 5.00 -3.06
N LEU A 224 5.47 5.52 -2.83
CA LEU A 224 5.29 6.83 -2.22
C LEU A 224 5.78 6.86 -0.77
N VAL A 225 5.57 5.81 0.02
CA VAL A 225 6.10 5.73 1.39
C VAL A 225 7.62 5.68 1.38
N ALA A 226 8.24 4.95 0.46
CA ALA A 226 9.69 4.89 0.36
C ALA A 226 10.34 6.21 -0.08
N THR A 227 9.68 6.96 -0.96
CA THR A 227 10.16 8.29 -1.41
C THR A 227 9.94 9.39 -0.37
N ASN A 228 8.92 9.26 0.49
CA ASN A 228 8.58 10.22 1.55
C ASN A 228 9.03 9.72 2.95
N ALA A 229 9.95 8.76 3.03
CA ALA A 229 10.28 8.10 4.29
C ALA A 229 10.84 9.06 5.35
N ILE A 230 11.62 10.06 4.95
CA ILE A 230 12.21 11.06 5.84
C ILE A 230 11.10 11.97 6.43
N GLU A 231 10.21 12.46 5.58
CA GLU A 231 9.08 13.29 5.97
C GLU A 231 8.13 12.56 6.92
N ILE A 232 7.88 11.26 6.65
CA ILE A 232 7.04 10.40 7.50
C ILE A 232 7.67 10.19 8.88
N LEU A 233 8.99 10.02 8.97
CA LEU A 233 9.69 9.86 10.24
C LEU A 233 9.72 11.16 11.05
N ASN A 234 9.68 12.33 10.40
CA ASN A 234 9.61 13.63 11.04
C ASN A 234 8.20 14.01 11.50
N ASP A 235 7.18 13.60 10.73
CA ASP A 235 5.76 13.84 11.01
C ASP A 235 4.94 12.62 10.57
N TYR A 236 4.44 11.85 11.53
CA TYR A 236 3.69 10.62 11.27
C TYR A 236 2.36 10.85 10.54
N ASN A 237 1.81 12.07 10.55
CA ASN A 237 0.64 12.43 9.77
C ASN A 237 0.89 12.38 8.27
N GLN A 238 2.14 12.55 7.84
CA GLN A 238 2.52 12.41 6.42
C GLN A 238 2.19 11.03 5.87
N LEU A 239 2.24 9.98 6.72
CA LEU A 239 1.87 8.63 6.28
C LEU A 239 0.40 8.54 5.85
N ALA A 240 -0.52 9.25 6.55
CA ALA A 240 -1.92 9.31 6.16
C ALA A 240 -2.12 10.08 4.84
N TYR A 241 -1.38 11.19 4.64
CA TYR A 241 -1.43 11.96 3.40
C TYR A 241 -0.88 11.17 2.21
N VAL A 242 0.22 10.47 2.40
CA VAL A 242 0.82 9.58 1.41
C VAL A 242 -0.13 8.42 1.07
N ALA A 243 -0.77 7.81 2.06
CA ALA A 243 -1.74 6.74 1.85
C ALA A 243 -2.96 7.21 1.04
N ALA A 244 -3.51 8.38 1.38
CA ALA A 244 -4.60 8.99 0.62
C ALA A 244 -4.18 9.32 -0.82
N SER A 245 -2.96 9.81 -1.01
CA SER A 245 -2.42 10.11 -2.34
C SER A 245 -2.25 8.87 -3.19
N ALA A 246 -1.79 7.76 -2.62
CA ALA A 246 -1.67 6.49 -3.33
C ALA A 246 -3.02 6.00 -3.87
N ALA A 247 -4.07 6.01 -3.04
CA ALA A 247 -5.41 5.61 -3.48
C ALA A 247 -6.00 6.60 -4.50
N PHE A 248 -5.71 7.90 -4.36
CA PHE A 248 -6.11 8.91 -5.36
C PHE A 248 -5.44 8.65 -6.70
N ILE A 249 -4.11 8.41 -6.73
CA ILE A 249 -3.34 8.13 -7.93
C ILE A 249 -3.84 6.85 -8.60
N GLN A 250 -4.08 5.78 -7.84
CA GLN A 250 -4.64 4.54 -8.36
C GLN A 250 -5.98 4.77 -9.06
N ASN A 251 -6.91 5.47 -8.42
CA ASN A 251 -8.21 5.78 -9.02
C ASN A 251 -8.07 6.59 -10.30
N GLN A 252 -7.20 7.61 -10.32
CA GLN A 252 -6.95 8.41 -11.52
C GLN A 252 -6.29 7.58 -12.64
N ALA A 253 -5.40 6.67 -12.31
CA ALA A 253 -4.78 5.75 -13.27
C ALA A 253 -5.83 4.77 -13.83
N ALA A 254 -6.73 4.26 -13.00
CA ALA A 254 -7.81 3.39 -13.42
C ALA A 254 -8.83 4.11 -14.32
N VAL A 255 -9.23 5.33 -13.98
CA VAL A 255 -10.09 6.17 -14.83
C VAL A 255 -9.44 6.41 -16.19
N ARG A 256 -8.14 6.72 -16.20
CA ARG A 256 -7.38 6.90 -17.44
C ARG A 256 -7.27 5.63 -18.27
N ALA A 257 -7.02 4.49 -17.62
CA ALA A 257 -6.90 3.19 -18.29
C ALA A 257 -8.22 2.74 -18.90
N SER A 258 -9.31 2.98 -18.17
CA SER A 258 -10.66 2.52 -18.54
C SER A 258 -11.22 3.28 -19.74
N ASP A 259 -11.08 4.60 -19.74
CA ASP A 259 -11.81 5.47 -20.70
C ASP A 259 -13.28 5.02 -20.92
N GLY A 260 -13.91 4.52 -19.84
CA GLY A 260 -15.28 4.00 -19.83
C GLY A 260 -15.43 2.50 -20.12
N ALA A 261 -14.35 1.78 -20.42
CA ALA A 261 -14.33 0.35 -20.74
C ALA A 261 -13.71 -0.52 -19.62
N PRO A 262 -13.88 -1.86 -19.66
CA PRO A 262 -13.25 -2.78 -18.70
C PRO A 262 -11.72 -2.68 -18.71
N ILE A 263 -11.13 -2.84 -17.53
CA ILE A 263 -9.67 -2.81 -17.33
C ILE A 263 -9.19 -4.01 -16.49
N ASN A 264 -7.90 -4.26 -16.55
CA ASN A 264 -7.17 -5.17 -15.67
C ASN A 264 -6.11 -4.41 -14.86
N ALA A 265 -5.44 -5.10 -13.95
CA ALA A 265 -4.41 -4.52 -13.11
C ALA A 265 -3.22 -3.96 -13.92
N GLU A 266 -2.83 -4.63 -14.99
CA GLU A 266 -1.72 -4.24 -15.86
C GLU A 266 -2.01 -2.93 -16.59
N ALA A 267 -3.25 -2.71 -17.04
CA ALA A 267 -3.67 -1.47 -17.67
C ALA A 267 -3.61 -0.28 -16.69
N ILE A 268 -3.97 -0.52 -15.41
CA ILE A 268 -3.83 0.49 -14.36
C ILE A 268 -2.35 0.84 -14.19
N ILE A 269 -1.46 -0.16 -14.07
CA ILE A 269 -0.01 0.04 -13.91
C ILE A 269 0.56 0.84 -15.09
N ALA A 270 0.21 0.48 -16.31
CA ALA A 270 0.66 1.18 -17.51
C ALA A 270 0.24 2.67 -17.55
N SER A 271 -0.87 3.01 -16.88
CA SER A 271 -1.40 4.38 -16.81
C SER A 271 -0.80 5.22 -15.67
N ILE A 272 -0.04 4.64 -14.73
CA ILE A 272 0.54 5.35 -13.58
C ILE A 272 1.46 6.50 -14.01
N PRO A 273 2.48 6.31 -14.89
CA PRO A 273 3.43 7.39 -15.22
C PRO A 273 2.74 8.62 -15.82
N ALA A 274 1.79 8.40 -16.74
CA ALA A 274 1.05 9.48 -17.37
C ALA A 274 0.08 10.18 -16.40
N THR A 275 -0.41 9.47 -15.39
CA THR A 275 -1.23 10.04 -14.30
C THR A 275 -0.40 10.93 -13.39
N LEU A 276 0.78 10.47 -12.99
CA LEU A 276 1.74 11.26 -12.19
C LEU A 276 2.16 12.54 -12.94
N ALA A 277 2.52 12.43 -14.22
CA ALA A 277 2.87 13.58 -15.06
C ALA A 277 1.75 14.62 -15.14
N LYS A 278 0.47 14.18 -15.20
CA LYS A 278 -0.68 15.08 -15.18
C LYS A 278 -0.88 15.78 -13.82
N LEU A 279 -0.60 15.10 -12.72
CA LEU A 279 -0.70 15.68 -11.37
C LEU A 279 0.40 16.70 -11.12
N LEU A 280 1.62 16.47 -11.58
CA LEU A 280 2.77 17.36 -11.42
C LEU A 280 2.67 18.65 -12.27
N LYS A 281 1.86 18.66 -13.32
CA LYS A 281 1.62 19.84 -14.18
C LYS A 281 0.52 20.80 -13.64
N ARG A 282 -0.11 20.48 -12.54
CA ARG A 282 -1.16 21.24 -11.89
C ARG A 282 -0.62 22.08 -10.73
#